data_b9420844801ee6446476c9c977348fbb
#
_entry.id   b9420844801ee6446476c9c977348fbb
#
_cell.length_a   1.000
_cell.length_b   1.000
_cell.length_c   1.000
_cell.angle_alpha   90.00
_cell.angle_beta   90.00
_cell.angle_gamma   90.00
#
_symmetry.space_group_name_H-M   'P 1'
#
loop_
_entity.id
_entity.type
_entity.pdbx_description
1 polymer ?
#
loop_
_entity_poly.entity_id
_entity_poly.type
_entity_poly.pdbx_seq_one_letter_code
_entity_poly.pdbx_strand_id
1 'polypeptide(L)'
;MKLSPTKPGPAIWPHMAGQNPLPSRRRLAYDGAMTQRGRLYGCPVEFALDALGGKWKTVIIARIKQGPLRYSELRRLIPSLSDKMLTQRLADLVEIGFVVLETSPDGKARYALTERGQDLAAALQALYDWGSVHGRAEGVRFRGDIEAAA
;
A
#
# COMPACT_ATOMS: atom_id res chain seq x y z
N MET A 1 9.57 20.05 36.52
CA MET A 1 10.15 20.59 35.28
C MET A 1 9.07 20.50 34.18
N LYS A 2 8.44 21.61 33.85
CA LYS A 2 7.37 21.64 32.84
C LYS A 2 8.00 21.68 31.46
N LEU A 3 7.78 20.65 30.65
CA LEU A 3 8.13 20.65 29.23
C LEU A 3 7.24 21.65 28.51
N SER A 4 7.82 22.73 27.99
CA SER A 4 7.15 23.70 27.14
C SER A 4 6.70 23.01 25.84
N PRO A 5 5.49 23.28 25.33
CA PRO A 5 5.06 22.72 24.07
C PRO A 5 5.94 23.26 22.94
N THR A 6 6.60 22.35 22.24
CA THR A 6 7.40 22.65 21.05
C THR A 6 6.48 23.30 19.99
N LYS A 7 6.86 24.50 19.53
CA LYS A 7 6.18 25.17 18.43
C LYS A 7 6.03 24.21 17.23
N PRO A 8 4.82 24.11 16.64
CA PRO A 8 4.66 23.32 15.42
C PRO A 8 5.56 23.90 14.33
N GLY A 9 6.33 23.02 13.68
CA GLY A 9 7.11 23.36 12.51
C GLY A 9 6.25 23.93 11.37
N PRO A 10 6.85 24.51 10.31
CA PRO A 10 6.10 25.04 9.19
C PRO A 10 5.19 23.95 8.63
N ALA A 11 3.92 24.31 8.38
CA ALA A 11 2.94 23.36 7.86
C ALA A 11 3.46 22.73 6.57
N ILE A 12 3.65 21.41 6.59
CA ILE A 12 4.06 20.61 5.43
C ILE A 12 3.05 20.75 4.27
N TRP A 13 1.85 21.29 4.59
CA TRP A 13 0.71 21.43 3.69
C TRP A 13 0.17 22.87 3.72
N PRO A 14 0.85 23.86 3.13
CA PRO A 14 0.45 25.27 3.23
C PRO A 14 -0.91 25.59 2.60
N HIS A 15 -1.42 24.74 1.71
CA HIS A 15 -2.71 24.89 1.05
C HIS A 15 -3.90 24.32 1.86
N MET A 16 -3.66 23.70 3.01
CA MET A 16 -4.72 23.17 3.88
C MET A 16 -5.16 24.14 5.00
N ALA A 17 -4.48 25.25 5.16
CA ALA A 17 -4.87 26.26 6.14
C ALA A 17 -6.15 26.97 5.68
N GLY A 18 -7.30 26.55 6.20
CA GLY A 18 -8.59 27.23 5.99
C GLY A 18 -9.65 26.47 5.22
N GLN A 19 -9.48 25.19 4.92
CA GLN A 19 -10.50 24.39 4.26
C GLN A 19 -11.31 23.53 5.24
N ASN A 20 -12.58 23.65 5.07
CA ASN A 20 -13.75 23.08 5.71
C ASN A 20 -13.63 21.59 6.11
N PRO A 21 -14.31 21.14 7.19
CA PRO A 21 -14.29 19.76 7.63
C PRO A 21 -14.73 18.82 6.51
N LEU A 22 -13.98 17.73 6.36
CA LEU A 22 -14.24 16.65 5.41
C LEU A 22 -15.72 16.25 5.42
N PRO A 23 -16.37 16.10 4.28
CA PRO A 23 -17.72 15.56 4.23
C PRO A 23 -17.74 14.20 4.93
N SER A 24 -18.73 14.02 5.81
CA SER A 24 -18.97 12.83 6.59
C SER A 24 -18.74 11.57 5.76
N ARG A 25 -17.97 10.64 6.34
CA ARG A 25 -17.64 9.31 5.78
C ARG A 25 -18.88 8.62 5.21
N ARG A 26 -19.29 8.93 4.00
CA ARG A 26 -19.99 7.95 3.19
C ARG A 26 -18.95 6.90 2.84
N ARG A 27 -19.16 5.67 3.30
CA ARG A 27 -18.46 4.50 2.78
C ARG A 27 -18.63 4.56 1.27
N LEU A 28 -17.58 4.99 0.56
CA LEU A 28 -17.51 4.79 -0.87
C LEU A 28 -17.46 3.29 -1.04
N ALA A 29 -18.56 2.72 -1.52
CA ALA A 29 -18.59 1.34 -1.96
C ALA A 29 -17.42 1.19 -2.93
N TYR A 30 -16.51 0.28 -2.61
CA TYR A 30 -15.40 -0.09 -3.47
C TYR A 30 -15.98 -0.90 -4.62
N ASP A 31 -16.42 -0.20 -5.64
CA ASP A 31 -16.89 -0.79 -6.88
C ASP A 31 -15.66 -1.10 -7.74
N GLY A 32 -15.43 -2.39 -7.98
CA GLY A 32 -14.18 -2.97 -8.46
C GLY A 32 -13.81 -2.72 -9.93
N ALA A 33 -14.04 -1.54 -10.45
CA ALA A 33 -13.59 -1.15 -11.79
C ALA A 33 -13.49 0.36 -11.86
N MET A 34 -12.43 0.96 -11.27
CA MET A 34 -12.33 2.41 -11.36
C MET A 34 -10.93 2.86 -11.69
N THR A 35 -10.77 3.22 -12.93
CA THR A 35 -9.82 4.28 -13.29
C THR A 35 -10.14 5.47 -12.41
N GLN A 36 -9.20 5.88 -11.57
CA GLN A 36 -9.32 7.01 -10.64
C GLN A 36 -9.39 8.38 -11.37
N ARG A 37 -9.50 8.34 -12.70
CA ARG A 37 -9.64 9.52 -13.56
C ARG A 37 -10.93 10.27 -13.24
N GLY A 38 -10.83 11.56 -12.96
CA GLY A 38 -11.99 12.42 -12.72
C GLY A 38 -12.51 12.43 -11.28
N ARG A 39 -11.93 11.66 -10.35
CA ARG A 39 -12.24 11.77 -8.93
C ARG A 39 -11.56 13.00 -8.31
N LEU A 40 -12.28 13.69 -7.45
CA LEU A 40 -11.74 14.79 -6.68
C LEU A 40 -11.26 14.27 -5.32
N TYR A 41 -10.00 14.50 -5.00
CA TYR A 41 -9.40 14.19 -3.71
C TYR A 41 -9.03 15.47 -2.97
N GLY A 42 -9.13 15.46 -1.65
CA GLY A 42 -8.77 16.58 -0.80
C GLY A 42 -7.26 16.81 -0.75
N CYS A 43 -6.47 15.73 -0.89
CA CYS A 43 -5.01 15.81 -0.96
C CYS A 43 -4.39 14.60 -1.68
N PRO A 44 -3.11 14.72 -2.14
CA PRO A 44 -2.42 13.61 -2.79
C PRO A 44 -2.26 12.34 -1.92
N VAL A 45 -2.21 12.48 -0.60
CA VAL A 45 -2.11 11.33 0.32
C VAL A 45 -3.41 10.54 0.35
N GLU A 46 -4.56 11.21 0.32
CA GLU A 46 -5.87 10.56 0.22
C GLU A 46 -5.97 9.71 -1.05
N PHE A 47 -5.54 10.25 -2.19
CA PHE A 47 -5.43 9.52 -3.45
C PHE A 47 -4.52 8.28 -3.33
N ALA A 48 -3.33 8.42 -2.71
CA ALA A 48 -2.41 7.31 -2.55
C ALA A 48 -2.98 6.20 -1.65
N LEU A 49 -3.65 6.57 -0.56
CA LEU A 49 -4.31 5.62 0.33
C LEU A 49 -5.49 4.91 -0.33
N ASP A 50 -6.27 5.60 -1.16
CA ASP A 50 -7.35 4.99 -1.93
C ASP A 50 -6.81 4.02 -2.99
N ALA A 51 -5.76 4.39 -3.69
CA ALA A 51 -5.08 3.52 -4.66
C ALA A 51 -4.54 2.24 -4.02
N LEU A 52 -4.00 2.34 -2.80
CA LEU A 52 -3.52 1.23 -1.99
C LEU A 52 -4.65 0.46 -1.31
N GLY A 53 -5.87 0.97 -1.32
CA GLY A 53 -7.00 0.44 -0.59
C GLY A 53 -7.13 -1.08 -0.69
N GLY A 54 -7.25 -1.73 0.48
CA GLY A 54 -7.32 -3.17 0.63
C GLY A 54 -6.07 -3.77 1.28
N LYS A 55 -6.32 -4.59 2.26
CA LYS A 55 -5.34 -5.16 3.21
C LYS A 55 -4.14 -5.87 2.55
N TRP A 56 -4.28 -6.40 1.35
CA TRP A 56 -3.29 -7.31 0.77
C TRP A 56 -2.48 -6.74 -0.38
N LYS A 57 -2.90 -5.62 -0.98
CA LYS A 57 -2.17 -5.00 -2.10
C LYS A 57 -0.74 -4.61 -1.70
N THR A 58 -0.59 -4.00 -0.54
CA THR A 58 0.73 -3.59 0.00
C THR A 58 1.65 -4.78 0.23
N VAL A 59 1.12 -5.90 0.74
CA VAL A 59 1.88 -7.13 0.98
C VAL A 59 2.35 -7.73 -0.34
N ILE A 60 1.48 -7.78 -1.36
CA ILE A 60 1.83 -8.30 -2.69
C ILE A 60 2.92 -7.42 -3.34
N ILE A 61 2.78 -6.09 -3.32
CA ILE A 61 3.78 -5.15 -3.83
C ILE A 61 5.12 -5.37 -3.14
N ALA A 62 5.13 -5.51 -1.81
CA ALA A 62 6.35 -5.73 -1.04
C ALA A 62 7.08 -7.03 -1.42
N ARG A 63 6.37 -8.08 -1.85
CA ARG A 63 6.97 -9.31 -2.35
C ARG A 63 7.52 -9.16 -3.76
N ILE A 64 6.75 -8.56 -4.67
CA ILE A 64 7.18 -8.34 -6.06
C ILE A 64 8.33 -7.32 -6.16
N LYS A 65 8.47 -6.40 -5.20
CA LYS A 65 9.58 -5.44 -5.13
C LYS A 65 10.96 -6.11 -5.17
N GLN A 66 11.09 -7.34 -4.69
CA GLN A 66 12.35 -8.08 -4.65
C GLN A 66 12.71 -8.71 -6.01
N GLY A 67 11.78 -8.74 -6.94
CA GLY A 67 11.92 -9.27 -8.29
C GLY A 67 10.62 -9.85 -8.82
N PRO A 68 10.52 -10.09 -10.14
CA PRO A 68 9.34 -10.68 -10.76
C PRO A 68 9.03 -12.06 -10.20
N LEU A 69 7.77 -12.30 -9.83
CA LEU A 69 7.31 -13.54 -9.22
C LEU A 69 6.18 -14.19 -10.02
N ARG A 70 6.17 -15.52 -10.06
CA ARG A 70 5.06 -16.30 -10.59
C ARG A 70 3.91 -16.34 -9.59
N TYR A 71 2.71 -16.66 -10.07
CA TYR A 71 1.55 -16.84 -9.20
C TYR A 71 1.83 -17.88 -8.08
N SER A 72 2.41 -19.02 -8.42
CA SER A 72 2.73 -20.08 -7.45
C SER A 72 3.75 -19.66 -6.39
N GLU A 73 4.69 -18.78 -6.74
CA GLU A 73 5.67 -18.22 -5.81
C GLU A 73 5.00 -17.24 -4.84
N LEU A 74 4.16 -16.34 -5.36
CA LEU A 74 3.36 -15.43 -4.54
C LEU A 74 2.45 -16.19 -3.57
N ARG A 75 1.84 -17.28 -4.04
CA ARG A 75 0.98 -18.13 -3.22
C ARG A 75 1.73 -18.76 -2.04
N ARG A 76 2.96 -19.20 -2.26
CA ARG A 76 3.83 -19.74 -1.19
C ARG A 76 4.29 -18.65 -0.21
N LEU A 77 4.62 -17.46 -0.72
CA LEU A 77 5.10 -16.35 0.09
C LEU A 77 4.01 -15.69 0.93
N ILE A 78 2.74 -15.88 0.57
CA ILE A 78 1.59 -15.26 1.26
C ILE A 78 0.54 -16.36 1.57
N PRO A 79 0.87 -17.33 2.43
CA PRO A 79 0.00 -18.50 2.67
C PRO A 79 -1.34 -18.14 3.32
N SER A 80 -1.42 -17.01 4.02
CA SER A 80 -2.63 -16.51 4.66
C SER A 80 -3.64 -15.87 3.69
N LEU A 81 -3.29 -15.74 2.42
CA LEU A 81 -4.17 -15.20 1.39
C LEU A 81 -4.78 -16.36 0.59
N SER A 82 -6.11 -16.40 0.44
CA SER A 82 -6.76 -17.42 -0.40
C SER A 82 -6.46 -17.20 -1.89
N ASP A 83 -6.56 -18.26 -2.70
CA ASP A 83 -6.36 -18.17 -4.16
C ASP A 83 -7.29 -17.16 -4.81
N LYS A 84 -8.56 -17.15 -4.40
CA LYS A 84 -9.55 -16.17 -4.88
C LYS A 84 -9.09 -14.74 -4.59
N MET A 85 -8.65 -14.47 -3.37
CA MET A 85 -8.20 -13.14 -2.97
C MET A 85 -6.90 -12.73 -3.67
N LEU A 86 -5.94 -13.66 -3.80
CA LEU A 86 -4.68 -13.37 -4.51
C LEU A 86 -4.95 -13.02 -5.98
N THR A 87 -5.76 -13.82 -6.66
CA THR A 87 -6.14 -13.57 -8.05
C THR A 87 -6.82 -12.20 -8.20
N GLN A 88 -7.79 -11.89 -7.34
CA GLN A 88 -8.48 -10.62 -7.36
C GLN A 88 -7.53 -9.44 -7.13
N ARG A 89 -6.66 -9.52 -6.12
CA ARG A 89 -5.72 -8.43 -5.80
C ARG A 89 -4.65 -8.24 -6.88
N LEU A 90 -4.20 -9.30 -7.52
CA LEU A 90 -3.29 -9.20 -8.67
C LEU A 90 -3.98 -8.54 -9.87
N ALA A 91 -5.23 -8.90 -10.17
CA ALA A 91 -6.01 -8.25 -11.22
C ALA A 91 -6.19 -6.75 -10.92
N ASP A 92 -6.58 -6.39 -9.70
CA ASP A 92 -6.69 -4.98 -9.26
C ASP A 92 -5.37 -4.20 -9.45
N LEU A 93 -4.23 -4.81 -9.07
CA LEU A 93 -2.91 -4.18 -9.18
C LEU A 93 -2.46 -4.00 -10.63
N VAL A 94 -2.82 -4.92 -11.52
CA VAL A 94 -2.57 -4.82 -12.96
C VAL A 94 -3.47 -3.73 -13.56
N GLU A 95 -4.73 -3.69 -13.21
CA GLU A 95 -5.70 -2.69 -13.69
C GLU A 95 -5.30 -1.26 -13.28
N ILE A 96 -4.85 -1.08 -12.05
CA ILE A 96 -4.36 0.23 -11.55
C ILE A 96 -3.01 0.60 -12.19
N GLY A 97 -2.30 -0.36 -12.79
CA GLY A 97 -1.01 -0.16 -13.44
C GLY A 97 0.18 -0.13 -12.48
N PHE A 98 0.10 -0.76 -11.31
CA PHE A 98 1.22 -0.93 -10.39
C PHE A 98 2.02 -2.21 -10.68
N VAL A 99 1.37 -3.20 -11.26
CA VAL A 99 1.93 -4.49 -11.61
C VAL A 99 1.65 -4.77 -13.08
N VAL A 100 2.58 -5.43 -13.74
CA VAL A 100 2.42 -5.94 -15.10
C VAL A 100 2.65 -7.45 -15.11
N LEU A 101 1.95 -8.15 -15.98
CA LEU A 101 2.18 -9.56 -16.27
C LEU A 101 3.14 -9.67 -17.46
N GLU A 102 4.31 -10.19 -17.23
CA GLU A 102 5.37 -10.35 -18.23
C GLU A 102 5.58 -11.82 -18.56
N THR A 103 6.02 -12.10 -19.78
CA THR A 103 6.51 -13.43 -20.15
C THR A 103 8.01 -13.44 -19.99
N SER A 104 8.51 -14.30 -19.09
CA SER A 104 9.93 -14.51 -18.84
C SER A 104 10.58 -15.22 -20.02
N PRO A 105 11.92 -15.19 -20.19
CA PRO A 105 12.63 -15.92 -21.24
C PRO A 105 12.38 -17.44 -21.24
N ASP A 106 11.98 -18.00 -20.11
CA ASP A 106 11.57 -19.41 -19.97
C ASP A 106 10.10 -19.66 -20.41
N GLY A 107 9.44 -18.67 -21.03
CA GLY A 107 8.06 -18.77 -21.51
C GLY A 107 6.98 -18.70 -20.42
N LYS A 108 7.37 -18.43 -19.17
CA LYS A 108 6.43 -18.43 -18.04
C LYS A 108 6.01 -17.02 -17.66
N ALA A 109 4.72 -16.88 -17.32
CA ALA A 109 4.17 -15.60 -16.86
C ALA A 109 4.67 -15.26 -15.44
N ARG A 110 5.08 -14.00 -15.26
CA ARG A 110 5.52 -13.42 -13.98
C ARG A 110 4.88 -12.04 -13.77
N TYR A 111 4.60 -11.73 -12.53
CA TYR A 111 4.16 -10.41 -12.11
C TYR A 111 5.38 -9.58 -11.73
N ALA A 112 5.53 -8.41 -12.36
CA ALA A 112 6.59 -7.45 -12.09
C ALA A 112 6.00 -6.09 -11.71
N LEU A 113 6.75 -5.27 -10.96
CA LEU A 113 6.35 -3.88 -10.72
C LEU A 113 6.60 -3.05 -11.98
N THR A 114 5.63 -2.22 -12.34
CA THR A 114 5.84 -1.13 -13.29
C THR A 114 6.70 -0.02 -12.65
N GLU A 115 7.16 0.97 -13.43
CA GLU A 115 7.82 2.16 -12.89
C GLU A 115 6.97 2.83 -11.80
N ARG A 116 5.68 3.02 -12.08
CA ARG A 116 4.70 3.55 -11.11
C ARG A 116 4.59 2.68 -9.85
N GLY A 117 4.66 1.37 -9.99
CA GLY A 117 4.67 0.42 -8.87
C GLY A 117 5.95 0.51 -8.05
N GLN A 118 7.08 0.76 -8.68
CA GLN A 118 8.39 0.94 -8.01
C GLN A 118 8.41 2.24 -7.19
N ASP A 119 7.92 3.34 -7.74
CA ASP A 119 7.78 4.61 -7.02
C ASP A 119 6.91 4.45 -5.77
N LEU A 120 5.79 3.74 -5.89
CA LEU A 120 4.92 3.44 -4.77
C LEU A 120 5.60 2.55 -3.73
N ALA A 121 6.42 1.59 -4.15
CA ALA A 121 7.14 0.70 -3.24
C ALA A 121 8.12 1.47 -2.34
N ALA A 122 8.71 2.56 -2.83
CA ALA A 122 9.55 3.46 -2.02
C ALA A 122 8.73 4.17 -0.92
N ALA A 123 7.54 4.68 -1.26
CA ALA A 123 6.64 5.28 -0.28
C ALA A 123 6.16 4.26 0.78
N LEU A 124 5.87 3.03 0.37
CA LEU A 124 5.51 1.94 1.28
C LEU A 124 6.64 1.57 2.22
N GLN A 125 7.90 1.67 1.80
CA GLN A 125 9.03 1.44 2.68
C GLN A 125 9.07 2.47 3.82
N ALA A 126 8.87 3.74 3.51
CA ALA A 126 8.80 4.79 4.52
C ALA A 126 7.65 4.58 5.53
N LEU A 127 6.48 4.15 5.04
CA LEU A 127 5.34 3.78 5.88
C LEU A 127 5.62 2.56 6.76
N TYR A 128 6.33 1.56 6.21
CA TYR A 128 6.75 0.38 6.96
C TYR A 128 7.68 0.75 8.11
N ASP A 129 8.69 1.59 7.83
CA ASP A 129 9.67 2.02 8.81
C ASP A 129 8.99 2.82 9.94
N TRP A 130 8.13 3.76 9.58
CA TRP A 130 7.33 4.51 10.53
C TRP A 130 6.45 3.59 11.40
N GLY A 131 5.69 2.70 10.76
CA GLY A 131 4.80 1.76 11.45
C GLY A 131 5.56 0.80 12.37
N SER A 132 6.76 0.36 11.97
CA SER A 132 7.60 -0.54 12.78
C SER A 132 8.07 0.12 14.07
N VAL A 133 8.47 1.40 13.99
CA VAL A 133 8.93 2.15 15.16
C VAL A 133 7.76 2.47 16.11
N HIS A 134 6.74 3.10 15.59
CA HIS A 134 5.63 3.61 16.40
C HIS A 134 4.70 2.49 16.89
N GLY A 135 4.44 1.49 16.05
CA GLY A 135 3.62 0.35 16.45
C GLY A 135 4.23 -0.44 17.61
N ARG A 136 5.57 -0.67 17.58
CA ARG A 136 6.25 -1.33 18.71
C ARG A 136 6.21 -0.48 19.97
N ALA A 137 6.36 0.83 19.86
CA ALA A 137 6.26 1.75 20.99
C ALA A 137 4.87 1.71 21.65
N GLU A 138 3.82 1.42 20.87
CA GLU A 138 2.45 1.24 21.36
C GLU A 138 2.11 -0.21 21.77
N GLY A 139 3.08 -1.13 21.75
CA GLY A 139 2.89 -2.53 22.10
C GLY A 139 2.23 -3.37 21.00
N VAL A 140 2.15 -2.87 19.76
CA VAL A 140 1.63 -3.63 18.62
C VAL A 140 2.60 -4.74 18.25
N ARG A 141 2.08 -5.95 18.06
CA ARG A 141 2.85 -7.11 17.60
C ARG A 141 2.65 -7.32 16.10
N PHE A 142 3.73 -7.47 15.37
CA PHE A 142 3.70 -7.79 13.94
C PHE A 142 3.91 -9.30 13.73
N ARG A 143 3.33 -9.85 12.68
CA ARG A 143 3.41 -11.30 12.39
C ARG A 143 4.84 -11.80 12.26
N GLY A 144 5.72 -11.03 11.62
CA GLY A 144 7.14 -11.38 11.46
C GLY A 144 7.88 -11.50 12.80
N ASP A 145 7.49 -10.74 13.82
CA ASP A 145 8.08 -10.81 15.16
C ASP A 145 7.70 -12.13 15.87
N ILE A 146 6.56 -12.71 15.52
CA ILE A 146 6.08 -13.98 16.08
C ILE A 146 6.79 -15.17 15.40
N GLU A 147 7.01 -15.10 14.10
CA GLU A 147 7.71 -16.14 13.34
C GLU A 147 9.20 -16.20 13.66
N ALA A 148 9.82 -15.05 13.99
CA ALA A 148 11.23 -14.99 14.40
C ALA A 148 11.49 -15.48 15.83
N ALA A 149 10.46 -15.54 16.67
CA ALA A 149 10.53 -15.98 18.07
C ALA A 149 10.19 -17.47 18.27
N ALA A 150 9.81 -18.17 17.20
CA ALA A 150 9.47 -19.59 17.20
C ALA A 150 10.66 -20.44 16.72
#